data_c66d571c1f913deb64ba7730464af8c3
#
_entry.id   c66d571c1f913deb64ba7730464af8c3
#
_cell.length_a   1.000
_cell.length_b   1.000
_cell.length_c   1.000
_cell.angle_alpha   90.00
_cell.angle_beta   90.00
_cell.angle_gamma   90.00
#
_symmetry.space_group_name_H-M   'P 1'
#
loop_
_entity.id
_entity.type
_entity.pdbx_description
1 polymer ?
#
loop_
_entity_poly.entity_id
_entity_poly.type
_entity_poly.pdbx_seq_one_letter_code
_entity_poly.pdbx_strand_id
1 'polypeptide(L)'
;MATKDPRLYLIHIRDCCNRILEFTAGIESTWPTVPVVHDAVCRNLEIIGEAARRFDDAFRAAHPEIPWREMADVRNILIHAYDRISAAIIIDIVRNDIPPLLASVERLLGEETL
;
A
#
# COMPACT_ATOMS: atom_id res chain seq x y z
N MET A 1 11.17 19.22 4.80
CA MET A 1 12.17 18.46 5.56
C MET A 1 12.33 17.08 4.95
N ALA A 2 13.57 16.62 4.84
CA ALA A 2 13.83 15.28 4.29
C ALA A 2 13.19 14.20 5.16
N THR A 3 12.98 13.03 4.57
CA THR A 3 12.50 11.86 5.30
C THR A 3 13.49 11.53 6.41
N LYS A 4 13.01 11.51 7.64
CA LYS A 4 13.87 11.30 8.80
C LYS A 4 14.40 9.87 8.86
N ASP A 5 13.54 8.90 8.55
CA ASP A 5 13.91 7.50 8.60
C ASP A 5 13.06 6.71 7.60
N PRO A 6 13.66 6.39 6.44
CA PRO A 6 12.93 5.60 5.45
C PRO A 6 12.46 4.24 5.97
N ARG A 7 13.20 3.64 6.91
CA ARG A 7 12.77 2.36 7.49
C ARG A 7 11.43 2.46 8.18
N LEU A 8 11.16 3.57 8.88
CA LEU A 8 9.88 3.77 9.56
C LEU A 8 8.71 3.66 8.59
N TYR A 9 8.82 4.36 7.47
CA TYR A 9 7.73 4.38 6.48
C TYR A 9 7.64 3.06 5.69
N LEU A 10 8.76 2.38 5.47
CA LEU A 10 8.75 1.04 4.90
C LEU A 10 8.06 0.04 5.84
N ILE A 11 8.28 0.17 7.14
CA ILE A 11 7.60 -0.66 8.14
C ILE A 11 6.09 -0.39 8.12
N HIS A 12 5.68 0.88 8.01
CA HIS A 12 4.26 1.22 7.89
C HIS A 12 3.63 0.56 6.66
N ILE A 13 4.32 0.60 5.52
CA ILE A 13 3.81 -0.03 4.29
C ILE A 13 3.73 -1.54 4.47
N ARG A 14 4.77 -2.16 5.02
CA ARG A 14 4.78 -3.60 5.29
C ARG A 14 3.60 -4.01 6.16
N ASP A 15 3.39 -3.28 7.26
CA ASP A 15 2.34 -3.62 8.21
C ASP A 15 0.95 -3.47 7.59
N CYS A 16 0.75 -2.44 6.76
CA CYS A 16 -0.51 -2.27 6.04
C CYS A 16 -0.75 -3.38 5.03
N CYS A 17 0.29 -3.79 4.28
CA CYS A 17 0.17 -4.91 3.35
C CYS A 17 -0.22 -6.20 4.09
N ASN A 18 0.42 -6.48 5.21
CA ASN A 18 0.12 -7.66 6.01
C ASN A 18 -1.30 -7.63 6.54
N ARG A 19 -1.78 -6.47 7.02
CA ARG A 19 -3.17 -6.32 7.48
C ARG A 19 -4.16 -6.59 6.36
N ILE A 20 -3.92 -6.03 5.18
CA ILE A 20 -4.80 -6.25 4.03
C ILE A 20 -4.89 -7.74 3.71
N LEU A 21 -3.76 -8.43 3.66
CA LEU A 21 -3.73 -9.86 3.35
C LEU A 21 -4.44 -10.69 4.43
N GLU A 22 -4.25 -10.33 5.71
CA GLU A 22 -4.93 -11.00 6.82
C GLU A 22 -6.45 -10.80 6.77
N PHE A 23 -6.90 -9.55 6.54
CA PHE A 23 -8.33 -9.23 6.52
C PHE A 23 -9.05 -9.94 5.38
N THR A 24 -8.38 -10.17 4.27
CA THR A 24 -8.98 -10.76 3.07
C THR A 24 -8.74 -12.27 2.94
N ALA A 25 -7.94 -12.86 3.82
CA ALA A 25 -7.61 -14.29 3.76
C ALA A 25 -8.87 -15.15 3.85
N GLY A 26 -9.01 -16.08 2.90
CA GLY A 26 -10.15 -16.98 2.84
C GLY A 26 -11.41 -16.39 2.22
N ILE A 27 -11.45 -15.08 1.99
CA ILE A 27 -12.59 -14.38 1.39
C ILE A 27 -12.18 -13.49 0.22
N GLU A 28 -11.14 -13.89 -0.51
CA GLU A 28 -10.47 -13.07 -1.54
C GLU A 28 -11.42 -12.54 -2.63
N SER A 29 -12.49 -13.28 -2.93
CA SER A 29 -13.44 -12.86 -3.97
C SER A 29 -14.66 -12.12 -3.41
N THR A 30 -14.90 -12.21 -2.11
CA THR A 30 -16.15 -11.73 -1.51
C THR A 30 -15.97 -10.61 -0.49
N TRP A 31 -14.73 -10.33 -0.07
CA TRP A 31 -14.48 -9.34 0.98
C TRP A 31 -15.08 -7.95 0.70
N PRO A 32 -15.19 -7.48 -0.56
CA PRO A 32 -15.81 -6.16 -0.78
C PRO A 32 -17.27 -6.08 -0.38
N THR A 33 -17.96 -7.23 -0.22
CA THR A 33 -19.34 -7.26 0.24
C THR A 33 -19.47 -7.25 1.75
N VAL A 34 -18.35 -7.28 2.47
CA VAL A 34 -18.31 -7.21 3.93
C VAL A 34 -17.86 -5.80 4.31
N PRO A 35 -18.77 -4.91 4.73
CA PRO A 35 -18.45 -3.49 4.88
C PRO A 35 -17.25 -3.20 5.77
N VAL A 36 -17.11 -3.88 6.90
CA VAL A 36 -16.00 -3.63 7.82
C VAL A 36 -14.66 -4.04 7.19
N VAL A 37 -14.64 -5.09 6.40
CA VAL A 37 -13.41 -5.52 5.71
C VAL A 37 -13.08 -4.57 4.57
N HIS A 38 -14.09 -4.19 3.79
CA HIS A 38 -13.92 -3.21 2.71
C HIS A 38 -13.33 -1.91 3.25
N ASP A 39 -13.90 -1.37 4.32
CA ASP A 39 -13.44 -0.12 4.92
C ASP A 39 -12.02 -0.26 5.46
N ALA A 40 -11.71 -1.39 6.09
CA ALA A 40 -10.36 -1.63 6.62
C ALA A 40 -9.33 -1.74 5.50
N VAL A 41 -9.65 -2.40 4.39
CA VAL A 41 -8.76 -2.49 3.23
C VAL A 41 -8.52 -1.09 2.64
N CYS A 42 -9.57 -0.33 2.41
CA CYS A 42 -9.45 1.03 1.87
C CYS A 42 -8.60 1.91 2.76
N ARG A 43 -8.81 1.84 4.08
CA ARG A 43 -8.01 2.64 5.02
C ARG A 43 -6.53 2.27 4.97
N ASN A 44 -6.21 0.99 4.87
CA ASN A 44 -4.81 0.56 4.78
C ASN A 44 -4.18 0.96 3.44
N LEU A 45 -4.93 0.95 2.34
CA LEU A 45 -4.45 1.47 1.05
C LEU A 45 -4.17 2.97 1.13
N GLU A 46 -5.00 3.74 1.83
CA GLU A 46 -4.75 5.17 2.06
C GLU A 46 -3.45 5.39 2.83
N ILE A 47 -3.23 4.61 3.89
CA ILE A 47 -2.02 4.72 4.71
C ILE A 47 -0.78 4.37 3.89
N ILE A 48 -0.85 3.34 3.05
CA ILE A 48 0.24 2.98 2.14
C ILE A 48 0.60 4.16 1.23
N GLY A 49 -0.40 4.78 0.61
CA GLY A 49 -0.17 5.93 -0.26
C GLY A 49 0.37 7.14 0.50
N GLU A 50 -0.11 7.38 1.71
CA GLU A 50 0.40 8.46 2.56
C GLU A 50 1.86 8.22 2.95
N ALA A 51 2.21 6.98 3.31
CA ALA A 51 3.59 6.62 3.62
C ALA A 51 4.49 6.79 2.40
N ALA A 52 4.02 6.42 1.21
CA ALA A 52 4.78 6.57 -0.02
C ALA A 52 5.19 8.02 -0.28
N ARG A 53 4.37 8.97 0.13
CA ARG A 53 4.64 10.41 -0.06
C ARG A 53 5.70 10.96 0.89
N ARG A 54 6.11 10.19 1.89
CA ARG A 54 7.08 10.63 2.89
C ARG A 54 8.53 10.41 2.45
N PHE A 55 8.75 9.66 1.38
CA PHE A 55 10.09 9.42 0.85
C PHE A 55 10.49 10.58 -0.05
N ASP A 56 11.78 10.94 0.00
CA ASP A 56 12.30 11.98 -0.90
C ASP A 56 12.52 11.44 -2.32
N ASP A 57 12.81 12.36 -3.24
CA ASP A 57 12.98 12.01 -4.66
C ASP A 57 14.16 11.07 -4.87
N ALA A 58 15.25 11.26 -4.13
CA ALA A 58 16.44 10.43 -4.26
C ALA A 58 16.16 8.98 -3.87
N PHE A 59 15.44 8.77 -2.77
CA PHE A 59 15.08 7.42 -2.33
C PHE A 59 14.17 6.73 -3.36
N ARG A 60 13.15 7.46 -3.85
CA ARG A 60 12.24 6.92 -4.85
C ARG A 60 12.95 6.55 -6.14
N ALA A 61 13.86 7.40 -6.59
CA ALA A 61 14.64 7.14 -7.80
C ALA A 61 15.58 5.94 -7.64
N ALA A 62 16.08 5.73 -6.42
CA ALA A 62 16.95 4.59 -6.12
C ALA A 62 16.18 3.25 -6.06
N HIS A 63 14.87 3.29 -5.89
CA HIS A 63 14.04 2.09 -5.74
C HIS A 63 12.84 2.11 -6.69
N PRO A 64 13.09 2.07 -8.03
CA PRO A 64 12.02 2.16 -9.03
C PRO A 64 11.12 0.93 -9.11
N GLU A 65 11.51 -0.18 -8.47
CA GLU A 65 10.68 -1.38 -8.39
C GLU A 65 9.44 -1.18 -7.52
N ILE A 66 9.44 -0.17 -6.66
CA ILE A 66 8.26 0.18 -5.86
C ILE A 66 7.40 1.16 -6.66
N PRO A 67 6.09 0.87 -6.81
CA PRO A 67 5.20 1.71 -7.63
C PRO A 67 4.73 2.95 -6.87
N TRP A 68 5.64 3.87 -6.61
CA TRP A 68 5.41 5.08 -5.80
C TRP A 68 4.22 5.90 -6.28
N ARG A 69 4.15 6.12 -7.59
CA ARG A 69 3.10 6.96 -8.18
C ARG A 69 1.74 6.30 -8.06
N GLU A 70 1.66 5.02 -8.37
CA GLU A 70 0.40 4.27 -8.30
C GLU A 70 -0.13 4.21 -6.88
N MET A 71 0.75 4.05 -5.90
CA MET A 71 0.37 4.07 -4.47
C MET A 71 -0.24 5.42 -4.09
N ALA A 72 0.40 6.52 -4.52
CA ALA A 72 -0.11 7.87 -4.25
C ALA A 72 -1.43 8.12 -4.97
N ASP A 73 -1.57 7.64 -6.20
CA ASP A 73 -2.80 7.79 -6.99
C ASP A 73 -3.98 7.07 -6.35
N VAL A 74 -3.78 5.84 -5.88
CA VAL A 74 -4.83 5.09 -5.18
C VAL A 74 -5.28 5.85 -3.93
N ARG A 75 -4.33 6.34 -3.15
CA ARG A 75 -4.64 7.14 -1.96
C ARG A 75 -5.49 8.37 -2.33
N ASN A 76 -5.11 9.08 -3.38
CA ASN A 76 -5.83 10.28 -3.80
C ASN A 76 -7.26 9.98 -4.23
N ILE A 77 -7.46 8.88 -4.95
CA ILE A 77 -8.81 8.46 -5.36
C ILE A 77 -9.65 8.10 -4.13
N LEU A 78 -9.09 7.35 -3.20
CA LEU A 78 -9.83 6.92 -2.01
C LEU A 78 -10.21 8.09 -1.11
N ILE A 79 -9.38 9.13 -1.03
CA ILE A 79 -9.66 10.30 -0.19
C ILE A 79 -10.62 11.27 -0.87
N HIS A 80 -10.46 11.51 -2.16
CA HIS A 80 -11.18 12.57 -2.86
C HIS A 80 -12.31 12.10 -3.75
N ALA A 81 -12.32 10.82 -4.14
CA ALA A 81 -13.27 10.28 -5.10
C ALA A 81 -13.55 8.79 -4.82
N TYR A 82 -13.74 8.44 -3.55
CA TYR A 82 -13.94 7.04 -3.14
C TYR A 82 -15.11 6.37 -3.87
N ASP A 83 -16.11 7.14 -4.27
CA ASP A 83 -17.27 6.63 -4.99
C ASP A 83 -16.97 6.28 -6.45
N ARG A 84 -15.80 6.65 -6.96
CA ARG A 84 -15.39 6.38 -8.34
C ARG A 84 -14.54 5.14 -8.51
N ILE A 85 -14.06 4.57 -7.41
CA ILE A 85 -13.25 3.37 -7.49
C ILE A 85 -14.17 2.15 -7.36
N SER A 86 -14.10 1.25 -8.33
CA SER A 86 -14.93 0.06 -8.31
C SER A 86 -14.35 -1.02 -7.42
N ALA A 87 -15.22 -1.89 -6.89
CA ALA A 87 -14.78 -3.04 -6.11
C ALA A 87 -13.83 -3.95 -6.93
N ALA A 88 -14.06 -4.08 -8.22
CA ALA A 88 -13.21 -4.88 -9.10
C ALA A 88 -11.78 -4.34 -9.14
N ILE A 89 -11.61 -3.03 -9.19
CA ILE A 89 -10.29 -2.40 -9.19
C ILE A 89 -9.59 -2.64 -7.86
N ILE A 90 -10.31 -2.50 -6.73
CA ILE A 90 -9.72 -2.73 -5.41
C ILE A 90 -9.32 -4.19 -5.23
N ILE A 91 -10.15 -5.12 -5.67
CA ILE A 91 -9.81 -6.56 -5.64
C ILE A 91 -8.53 -6.81 -6.44
N ASP A 92 -8.42 -6.21 -7.63
CA ASP A 92 -7.25 -6.37 -8.48
C ASP A 92 -5.98 -5.85 -7.81
N ILE A 93 -6.05 -4.69 -7.17
CA ILE A 93 -4.94 -4.11 -6.42
C ILE A 93 -4.51 -5.06 -5.29
N VAL A 94 -5.44 -5.54 -4.50
CA VAL A 94 -5.14 -6.43 -3.36
C VAL A 94 -4.53 -7.74 -3.84
N ARG A 95 -5.05 -8.28 -4.93
CA ARG A 95 -4.62 -9.59 -5.44
C ARG A 95 -3.29 -9.52 -6.17
N ASN A 96 -3.10 -8.50 -7.01
CA ASN A 96 -1.97 -8.45 -7.94
C ASN A 96 -0.87 -7.47 -7.54
N ASP A 97 -1.19 -6.40 -6.79
CA ASP A 97 -0.22 -5.36 -6.48
C ASP A 97 0.33 -5.45 -5.05
N ILE A 98 -0.48 -5.85 -4.10
CA ILE A 98 -0.06 -5.91 -2.69
C ILE A 98 1.02 -6.97 -2.45
N PRO A 99 0.91 -8.22 -2.95
CA PRO A 99 1.97 -9.20 -2.70
C PRO A 99 3.34 -8.80 -3.24
N PRO A 100 3.47 -8.28 -4.49
CA PRO A 100 4.78 -7.83 -4.97
C PRO A 100 5.31 -6.62 -4.19
N LEU A 101 4.44 -5.70 -3.79
CA LEU A 101 4.84 -4.55 -2.98
C LEU A 101 5.41 -5.02 -1.64
N LEU A 102 4.72 -5.93 -0.98
CA LEU A 102 5.19 -6.49 0.29
C LEU A 102 6.57 -7.13 0.13
N ALA A 103 6.75 -7.94 -0.92
CA ALA A 103 8.04 -8.59 -1.18
C ALA A 103 9.16 -7.57 -1.37
N SER A 104 8.92 -6.51 -2.14
CA SER A 104 9.91 -5.44 -2.37
C SER A 104 10.26 -4.69 -1.10
N VAL A 105 9.26 -4.37 -0.29
CA VAL A 105 9.47 -3.65 0.96
C VAL A 105 10.23 -4.52 1.96
N GLU A 106 9.89 -5.79 2.07
CA GLU A 106 10.59 -6.71 2.96
C GLU A 106 12.04 -6.88 2.55
N ARG A 107 12.32 -6.93 1.25
CA ARG A 107 13.69 -7.00 0.75
C ARG A 107 14.47 -5.76 1.16
N LEU A 108 13.90 -4.57 1.00
CA LEU A 108 14.57 -3.33 1.41
C LEU A 108 14.81 -3.28 2.91
N LEU A 109 13.85 -3.75 3.71
CA LEU A 109 14.00 -3.78 5.16
C LEU A 109 15.08 -4.76 5.61
N GLY A 110 15.39 -5.76 4.79
CA GLY A 110 16.47 -6.70 5.07
C GLY A 110 17.86 -6.18 4.74
N GLU A 111 17.99 -5.05 4.03
CA GLU A 111 19.28 -4.47 3.67
C GLU A 111 19.86 -3.67 4.84
N GLU A 112 21.14 -3.91 5.16
CA GLU A 112 21.81 -3.25 6.28
C GLU A 112 22.07 -1.76 6.03
N THR A 113 22.24 -1.39 4.77
CA THR A 113 22.59 -0.02 4.38
C THR A 113 21.40 0.91 4.27
N LEU A 114 20.25 0.42 4.56
CA LEU A 114 19.03 1.23 4.46
C LEU A 114 18.92 2.27 5.61
#